data_8df609354a98d413f3387a808bf5ff54
#
_entry.id   8df609354a98d413f3387a808bf5ff54
#
_cell.length_a   1.000
_cell.length_b   1.000
_cell.length_c   1.000
_cell.angle_alpha   90.00
_cell.angle_beta   90.00
_cell.angle_gamma   90.00
#
_symmetry.space_group_name_H-M   'P 1'
#
loop_
_entity.id
_entity.type
_entity.pdbx_description
1 polymer ?
#
loop_
_entity_poly.entity_id
_entity_poly.type
_entity_poly.pdbx_seq_one_letter_code
_entity_poly.pdbx_strand_id
1 'polypeptide(L)'
;MTKHVTETSLVAADEIDAELEKSLTTTWDAKVYSWDNAKYPFNEWILDRIRNMGYKLNDLSYLHETVPLKETYKVTKQLCADTNLPEFRRMLNRFVREVVVPQGKLRLPVAVQRFMNVRIMLPTTPELFFPFHTGLLYGHGIASRSLWLPFVDVTADEDRSRSMQILGIKRSRELIKYAIEKRLSMEDMTEVFGKESWQIKAKPGSGCFFTQENIHGSGRPNTTGKTRVSMDFRIAEGMFSDYLARKIPAGYFHLIPDTEEEEERLAARPSRDEAFKNGKPNIFYVANNTSSTYSIPVHLQRYMLVDYCKKKDIEFSYELFDLEDMLHLPTLWHLVRDRTCNIVMFSIYSLPEDEEMRNEMLDSALKRGNVIHFVNEDLQLTNAADLKEIRKYLDFSRYGRSRAPIGLPLSETTKSYFGKWASSLGHQLA
;
A
#
# COMPACT_ATOMS: atom_id res chain seq x y z
N MET A 1 -35.61 -17.35 25.88
CA MET A 1 -35.13 -16.17 26.61
C MET A 1 -34.22 -15.38 25.66
N THR A 2 -34.81 -14.51 24.91
CA THR A 2 -34.11 -13.57 24.02
C THR A 2 -33.50 -12.47 24.87
N LYS A 3 -32.20 -12.47 25.04
CA LYS A 3 -31.54 -11.32 25.68
C LYS A 3 -31.56 -10.16 24.69
N HIS A 4 -32.34 -9.14 25.03
CA HIS A 4 -32.22 -7.82 24.43
C HIS A 4 -30.77 -7.38 24.50
N VAL A 5 -30.14 -7.21 23.33
CA VAL A 5 -28.95 -6.37 23.21
C VAL A 5 -29.45 -4.97 23.49
N THR A 6 -29.04 -4.44 24.62
CA THR A 6 -29.52 -3.15 25.11
C THR A 6 -29.06 -2.03 24.18
N GLU A 7 -29.97 -1.13 23.83
CA GLU A 7 -29.74 0.11 23.07
C GLU A 7 -28.55 0.96 23.57
N THR A 8 -28.10 0.73 24.80
CA THR A 8 -26.94 1.41 25.42
C THR A 8 -25.58 1.16 24.69
N SER A 9 -25.43 0.05 23.97
CA SER A 9 -24.19 -0.20 23.23
C SER A 9 -24.13 0.52 21.86
N LEU A 10 -25.28 0.86 21.30
CA LEU A 10 -25.40 1.61 20.05
C LEU A 10 -25.19 3.11 20.26
N VAL A 11 -25.69 3.64 21.39
CA VAL A 11 -25.50 5.06 21.77
C VAL A 11 -24.03 5.37 22.02
N ALA A 12 -23.30 4.46 22.67
CA ALA A 12 -21.87 4.65 22.90
C ALA A 12 -21.03 4.59 21.60
N ALA A 13 -21.45 3.82 20.60
CA ALA A 13 -20.79 3.78 19.30
C ALA A 13 -21.01 5.08 18.51
N ASP A 14 -22.23 5.61 18.54
CA ASP A 14 -22.58 6.87 17.87
C ASP A 14 -21.88 8.08 18.51
N GLU A 15 -21.72 8.08 19.84
CA GLU A 15 -20.96 9.12 20.57
C GLU A 15 -19.45 9.05 20.26
N ILE A 16 -18.87 7.86 20.21
CA ILE A 16 -17.46 7.66 19.84
C ILE A 16 -17.23 8.08 18.38
N ASP A 17 -18.14 7.75 17.49
CA ASP A 17 -18.07 8.18 16.09
C ASP A 17 -18.19 9.70 15.95
N ALA A 18 -19.05 10.36 16.71
CA ALA A 18 -19.19 11.81 16.69
C ALA A 18 -17.96 12.55 17.24
N GLU A 19 -17.34 12.02 18.29
CA GLU A 19 -16.13 12.59 18.88
C GLU A 19 -14.91 12.36 17.97
N LEU A 20 -14.80 11.18 17.35
CA LEU A 20 -13.81 10.85 16.34
C LEU A 20 -14.00 11.72 15.09
N GLU A 21 -15.23 11.92 14.64
CA GLU A 21 -15.56 12.79 13.51
C GLU A 21 -15.16 14.23 13.79
N LYS A 22 -15.45 14.75 14.98
CA LYS A 22 -15.06 16.11 15.41
C LYS A 22 -13.53 16.25 15.49
N SER A 23 -12.83 15.24 15.96
CA SER A 23 -11.37 15.22 16.03
C SER A 23 -10.74 15.18 14.63
N LEU A 24 -11.29 14.41 13.70
CA LEU A 24 -10.77 14.24 12.33
C LEU A 24 -11.10 15.45 11.45
N THR A 25 -12.33 15.99 11.54
CA THR A 25 -12.79 17.11 10.71
C THR A 25 -12.12 18.43 11.07
N THR A 26 -11.73 18.62 12.32
CA THR A 26 -11.10 19.88 12.76
C THR A 26 -9.65 20.05 12.32
N THR A 27 -8.96 18.96 11.96
CA THR A 27 -7.50 19.02 11.74
C THR A 27 -7.09 18.62 10.32
N TRP A 28 -7.79 17.69 9.67
CA TRP A 28 -7.30 17.06 8.46
C TRP A 28 -8.34 16.79 7.38
N ASP A 29 -9.54 17.34 7.46
CA ASP A 29 -10.39 17.33 6.26
C ASP A 29 -9.66 18.07 5.15
N ALA A 30 -9.75 17.56 3.94
CA ALA A 30 -8.97 17.95 2.79
C ALA A 30 -8.67 19.47 2.72
N LYS A 31 -7.41 19.84 2.92
CA LYS A 31 -6.98 21.24 3.00
C LYS A 31 -5.71 21.47 2.20
N VAL A 32 -5.68 22.56 1.45
CA VAL A 32 -4.48 23.01 0.72
C VAL A 32 -3.62 23.86 1.65
N TYR A 33 -2.34 23.51 1.71
CA TYR A 33 -1.29 24.22 2.43
C TYR A 33 -0.23 24.70 1.46
N SER A 34 0.46 25.78 1.84
CA SER A 34 1.54 26.35 1.04
C SER A 34 2.83 26.44 1.86
N TRP A 35 3.96 26.38 1.17
CA TRP A 35 5.30 26.52 1.73
C TRP A 35 6.22 27.22 0.74
N ASP A 36 7.42 27.57 1.19
CA ASP A 36 8.45 28.14 0.34
C ASP A 36 9.03 27.08 -0.61
N ASN A 37 8.68 27.19 -1.90
CA ASN A 37 9.15 26.26 -2.92
C ASN A 37 10.66 26.35 -3.17
N ALA A 38 11.28 27.51 -2.93
CA ALA A 38 12.72 27.64 -3.07
C ALA A 38 13.48 26.87 -1.97
N LYS A 39 12.87 26.74 -0.79
CA LYS A 39 13.43 25.95 0.31
C LYS A 39 13.25 24.45 0.11
N TYR A 40 12.17 24.02 -0.56
CA TYR A 40 11.82 22.61 -0.86
C TYR A 40 11.49 22.44 -2.33
N PRO A 41 12.48 22.50 -3.24
CA PRO A 41 12.28 22.53 -4.68
C PRO A 41 12.03 21.13 -5.27
N PHE A 42 10.96 20.45 -4.83
CA PHE A 42 10.64 19.10 -5.27
C PHE A 42 10.40 19.00 -6.79
N ASN A 43 9.76 20.04 -7.39
CA ASN A 43 9.52 20.10 -8.83
C ASN A 43 10.84 20.20 -9.62
N GLU A 44 11.79 21.01 -9.16
CA GLU A 44 13.11 21.15 -9.81
C GLU A 44 13.89 19.85 -9.69
N TRP A 45 13.85 19.21 -8.51
CA TRP A 45 14.51 17.91 -8.33
C TRP A 45 13.94 16.84 -9.31
N ILE A 46 12.61 16.74 -9.45
CA ILE A 46 11.99 15.82 -10.42
C ILE A 46 12.41 16.16 -11.85
N LEU A 47 12.41 17.44 -12.21
CA LEU A 47 12.83 17.89 -13.53
C LEU A 47 14.28 17.50 -13.85
N ASP A 48 15.17 17.69 -12.89
CA ASP A 48 16.57 17.32 -13.04
C ASP A 48 16.76 15.80 -13.11
N ARG A 49 15.98 15.00 -12.37
CA ARG A 49 16.01 13.53 -12.53
C ARG A 49 15.61 13.11 -13.94
N ILE A 50 14.56 13.70 -14.51
CA ILE A 50 14.13 13.41 -15.89
C ILE A 50 15.22 13.82 -16.90
N ARG A 51 15.86 14.97 -16.71
CA ARG A 51 17.00 15.40 -17.53
C ARG A 51 18.18 14.43 -17.46
N ASN A 52 18.48 13.93 -16.27
CA ASN A 52 19.54 12.95 -16.06
C ASN A 52 19.24 11.58 -16.72
N MET A 53 17.98 11.28 -17.03
CA MET A 53 17.59 10.14 -17.86
C MET A 53 17.79 10.39 -19.38
N GLY A 54 18.28 11.58 -19.76
CA GLY A 54 18.57 11.96 -21.15
C GLY A 54 17.47 12.73 -21.88
N TYR A 55 16.37 13.08 -21.20
CA TYR A 55 15.28 13.84 -21.80
C TYR A 55 15.52 15.35 -21.70
N LYS A 56 15.39 16.05 -22.82
CA LYS A 56 15.53 17.52 -22.87
C LYS A 56 14.20 18.17 -22.50
N LEU A 57 14.00 18.45 -21.22
CA LEU A 57 12.75 19.00 -20.69
C LEU A 57 13.03 20.27 -19.87
N ASN A 58 12.24 21.33 -20.10
CA ASN A 58 12.34 22.60 -19.36
C ASN A 58 11.15 22.82 -18.42
N ASP A 59 10.00 22.22 -18.71
CA ASP A 59 8.78 22.33 -17.91
C ASP A 59 8.06 20.98 -17.90
N LEU A 60 7.75 20.49 -16.71
CA LEU A 60 7.05 19.22 -16.50
C LEU A 60 5.66 19.18 -17.15
N SER A 61 5.04 20.32 -17.39
CA SER A 61 3.75 20.41 -18.09
C SER A 61 3.81 19.92 -19.54
N TYR A 62 4.99 19.90 -20.14
CA TYR A 62 5.24 19.47 -21.52
C TYR A 62 6.01 18.16 -21.62
N LEU A 63 6.00 17.36 -20.54
CA LEU A 63 6.70 16.07 -20.51
C LEU A 63 6.25 15.14 -21.65
N HIS A 64 4.99 15.14 -22.02
CA HIS A 64 4.43 14.33 -23.12
C HIS A 64 5.02 14.62 -24.49
N GLU A 65 5.61 15.81 -24.69
CA GLU A 65 6.27 16.17 -25.95
C GLU A 65 7.68 15.57 -26.07
N THR A 66 8.27 15.19 -24.92
CA THR A 66 9.67 14.78 -24.84
C THR A 66 9.80 13.29 -24.47
N VAL A 67 8.96 12.79 -23.57
CA VAL A 67 8.97 11.40 -23.11
C VAL A 67 7.92 10.60 -23.90
N PRO A 68 8.31 9.61 -24.71
CA PRO A 68 7.36 8.76 -25.42
C PRO A 68 6.42 8.03 -24.47
N LEU A 69 5.16 7.86 -24.85
CA LEU A 69 4.14 7.17 -24.04
C LEU A 69 4.63 5.82 -23.50
N LYS A 70 5.24 5.01 -24.38
CA LYS A 70 5.79 3.68 -24.01
C LYS A 70 6.89 3.73 -22.94
N GLU A 71 7.54 4.87 -22.74
CA GLU A 71 8.62 5.06 -21.77
C GLU A 71 8.14 5.71 -20.47
N THR A 72 6.94 6.30 -20.47
CA THR A 72 6.39 7.01 -19.32
C THR A 72 6.34 6.14 -18.07
N TYR A 73 5.96 4.86 -18.21
CA TYR A 73 5.93 3.93 -17.09
C TYR A 73 7.34 3.69 -16.51
N LYS A 74 8.34 3.51 -17.36
CA LYS A 74 9.75 3.35 -16.96
C LYS A 74 10.26 4.59 -16.22
N VAL A 75 9.97 5.77 -16.77
CA VAL A 75 10.32 7.06 -16.13
C VAL A 75 9.65 7.17 -14.75
N THR A 76 8.35 6.89 -14.65
CA THR A 76 7.62 6.92 -13.40
C THR A 76 8.22 5.96 -12.37
N LYS A 77 8.50 4.72 -12.73
CA LYS A 77 9.16 3.75 -11.84
C LYS A 77 10.51 4.23 -11.35
N GLN A 78 11.33 4.78 -12.24
CA GLN A 78 12.64 5.30 -11.86
C GLN A 78 12.51 6.49 -10.90
N LEU A 79 11.61 7.42 -11.17
CA LEU A 79 11.36 8.54 -10.26
C LEU A 79 10.89 8.07 -8.87
N CYS A 80 9.97 7.11 -8.81
CA CYS A 80 9.55 6.52 -7.53
C CYS A 80 10.75 5.89 -6.77
N ALA A 81 11.64 5.18 -7.47
CA ALA A 81 12.84 4.61 -6.87
C ALA A 81 13.81 5.69 -6.40
N ASP A 82 13.99 6.74 -7.20
CA ASP A 82 14.91 7.85 -6.92
C ASP A 82 14.46 8.67 -5.69
N THR A 83 13.17 8.66 -5.32
CA THR A 83 12.72 9.28 -4.06
C THR A 83 13.35 8.66 -2.81
N ASN A 84 14.05 7.54 -2.95
CA ASN A 84 14.81 6.93 -1.87
C ASN A 84 16.29 7.37 -1.84
N LEU A 85 16.73 8.20 -2.77
CA LEU A 85 18.09 8.76 -2.76
C LEU A 85 18.32 9.66 -1.53
N PRO A 86 19.53 9.65 -0.98
CA PRO A 86 19.83 10.39 0.26
C PRO A 86 19.51 11.88 0.20
N GLU A 87 19.76 12.54 -0.93
CA GLU A 87 19.47 13.97 -1.11
C GLU A 87 17.97 14.27 -1.08
N PHE A 88 17.14 13.44 -1.75
CA PHE A 88 15.69 13.60 -1.70
C PHE A 88 15.17 13.36 -0.30
N ARG A 89 15.67 12.31 0.36
CA ARG A 89 15.30 11.96 1.74
C ARG A 89 15.57 13.08 2.72
N ARG A 90 16.77 13.70 2.66
CA ARG A 90 17.09 14.84 3.52
C ARG A 90 16.14 16.02 3.28
N MET A 91 15.83 16.34 2.03
CA MET A 91 14.88 17.40 1.69
C MET A 91 13.48 17.07 2.20
N LEU A 92 13.00 15.84 1.98
CA LEU A 92 11.67 15.38 2.42
C LEU A 92 11.57 15.38 3.96
N ASN A 93 12.55 14.86 4.67
CA ASN A 93 12.52 14.80 6.12
C ASN A 93 12.50 16.20 6.74
N ARG A 94 13.30 17.10 6.19
CA ARG A 94 13.27 18.50 6.59
C ARG A 94 11.92 19.17 6.28
N PHE A 95 11.36 18.93 5.10
CA PHE A 95 10.01 19.40 4.75
C PHE A 95 8.95 18.87 5.71
N VAL A 96 9.01 17.59 6.06
CA VAL A 96 8.08 17.00 7.03
C VAL A 96 8.19 17.66 8.39
N ARG A 97 9.40 17.85 8.92
CA ARG A 97 9.62 18.50 10.22
C ARG A 97 9.16 19.95 10.26
N GLU A 98 9.51 20.71 9.25
CA GLU A 98 9.35 22.16 9.27
C GLU A 98 8.00 22.64 8.70
N VAL A 99 7.35 21.83 7.86
CA VAL A 99 6.08 22.20 7.19
C VAL A 99 4.93 21.28 7.61
N VAL A 100 5.09 19.95 7.40
CA VAL A 100 3.98 19.02 7.56
C VAL A 100 3.60 18.86 9.03
N VAL A 101 4.57 18.66 9.91
CA VAL A 101 4.33 18.46 11.34
C VAL A 101 3.64 19.67 11.96
N PRO A 102 4.13 20.93 11.79
CA PRO A 102 3.47 22.10 12.35
C PRO A 102 2.10 22.38 11.73
N GLN A 103 1.97 22.35 10.40
CA GLN A 103 0.70 22.65 9.72
C GLN A 103 -0.36 21.59 9.98
N GLY A 104 0.07 20.33 10.06
CA GLY A 104 -0.78 19.20 10.38
C GLY A 104 -1.07 19.03 11.87
N LYS A 105 -0.45 19.85 12.73
CA LYS A 105 -0.49 19.69 14.20
C LYS A 105 -0.13 18.27 14.64
N LEU A 106 0.84 17.66 13.95
CA LEU A 106 1.34 16.34 14.28
C LEU A 106 2.41 16.43 15.39
N ARG A 107 2.68 15.30 16.01
CA ARG A 107 3.74 15.16 17.00
C ARG A 107 4.81 14.21 16.46
N LEU A 108 6.05 14.59 16.61
CA LEU A 108 7.16 13.69 16.39
C LEU A 108 7.19 12.61 17.49
N PRO A 109 7.70 11.41 17.24
CA PRO A 109 8.17 10.93 15.93
C PRO A 109 7.02 10.68 14.96
N VAL A 110 7.24 10.88 13.67
CA VAL A 110 6.29 10.55 12.62
C VAL A 110 6.85 9.48 11.68
N ALA A 111 5.98 8.63 11.19
CA ALA A 111 6.31 7.65 10.18
C ALA A 111 5.91 8.17 8.80
N VAL A 112 6.81 8.14 7.85
CA VAL A 112 6.62 8.62 6.48
C VAL A 112 6.81 7.48 5.50
N GLN A 113 5.95 7.39 4.49
CA GLN A 113 6.06 6.40 3.43
C GLN A 113 7.47 6.43 2.82
N ARG A 114 8.07 5.25 2.65
CA ARG A 114 9.47 5.15 2.21
C ARG A 114 9.64 5.49 0.74
N PHE A 115 8.80 4.93 -0.12
CA PHE A 115 8.80 5.16 -1.56
C PHE A 115 7.62 6.05 -1.90
N MET A 116 7.90 7.24 -2.39
CA MET A 116 6.85 8.17 -2.81
C MET A 116 6.19 7.68 -4.10
N ASN A 117 4.90 7.92 -4.22
CA ASN A 117 4.19 7.66 -5.47
C ASN A 117 4.33 8.89 -6.37
N VAL A 118 5.25 8.85 -7.31
CA VAL A 118 5.29 9.85 -8.40
C VAL A 118 4.27 9.42 -9.45
N ARG A 119 3.44 10.36 -9.88
CA ARG A 119 2.36 10.11 -10.83
C ARG A 119 2.47 11.06 -12.01
N ILE A 120 2.48 10.49 -13.20
CA ILE A 120 2.48 11.23 -14.47
C ILE A 120 1.15 10.96 -15.16
N MET A 121 0.38 12.01 -15.42
CA MET A 121 -0.89 11.95 -16.13
C MET A 121 -0.76 12.75 -17.44
N LEU A 122 -0.61 12.03 -18.54
CA LEU A 122 -0.47 12.62 -19.85
C LEU A 122 -1.80 13.18 -20.36
N PRO A 123 -1.78 14.16 -21.27
CA PRO A 123 -3.00 14.63 -21.93
C PRO A 123 -3.57 13.55 -22.85
N THR A 124 -4.90 13.47 -22.93
CA THR A 124 -5.65 12.62 -23.86
C THR A 124 -5.43 11.10 -23.79
N THR A 125 -4.85 10.59 -22.69
CA THR A 125 -4.58 9.16 -22.52
C THR A 125 -5.51 8.58 -21.45
N PRO A 126 -6.63 7.91 -21.83
CA PRO A 126 -7.62 7.41 -20.89
C PRO A 126 -7.05 6.40 -19.88
N GLU A 127 -6.10 5.58 -20.30
CA GLU A 127 -5.50 4.51 -19.49
C GLU A 127 -4.69 5.03 -18.29
N LEU A 128 -4.34 6.31 -18.31
CA LEU A 128 -3.53 6.95 -17.27
C LEU A 128 -4.34 7.83 -16.31
N PHE A 129 -5.67 7.79 -16.36
CA PHE A 129 -6.46 8.47 -15.35
C PHE A 129 -6.58 7.61 -14.08
N PHE A 130 -6.69 8.28 -12.94
CA PHE A 130 -6.83 7.63 -11.64
C PHE A 130 -8.31 7.68 -11.21
N PRO A 131 -9.03 6.55 -11.15
CA PRO A 131 -10.42 6.51 -10.72
C PRO A 131 -10.57 7.02 -9.29
N PHE A 132 -11.78 7.43 -8.92
CA PHE A 132 -12.08 7.79 -7.56
C PHE A 132 -11.93 6.58 -6.63
N HIS A 133 -11.28 6.80 -5.49
CA HIS A 133 -11.02 5.77 -4.50
C HIS A 133 -10.82 6.41 -3.12
N THR A 134 -10.69 5.57 -2.10
CA THR A 134 -10.24 5.95 -0.76
C THR A 134 -8.99 5.16 -0.40
N GLY A 135 -8.15 5.72 0.46
CA GLY A 135 -6.98 5.00 0.95
C GLY A 135 -7.35 3.75 1.76
N LEU A 136 -8.54 3.72 2.37
CA LEU A 136 -9.04 2.57 3.12
C LEU A 136 -9.21 1.33 2.23
N LEU A 137 -9.64 1.49 0.98
CA LEU A 137 -9.78 0.39 0.02
C LEU A 137 -8.44 -0.28 -0.31
N TYR A 138 -7.35 0.46 -0.16
CA TYR A 138 -5.98 -0.06 -0.35
C TYR A 138 -5.31 -0.48 0.97
N GLY A 139 -6.09 -0.72 2.03
CA GLY A 139 -5.58 -1.20 3.31
C GLY A 139 -4.79 -0.17 4.12
N HIS A 140 -4.97 1.12 3.85
CA HIS A 140 -4.38 2.17 4.68
C HIS A 140 -5.28 2.45 5.89
N GLY A 141 -4.68 2.44 7.09
CA GLY A 141 -5.42 2.71 8.33
C GLY A 141 -5.79 4.18 8.47
N ILE A 142 -6.88 4.47 9.20
CA ILE A 142 -7.35 5.83 9.49
C ILE A 142 -6.31 6.69 10.23
N ALA A 143 -5.36 6.07 10.92
CA ALA A 143 -4.25 6.75 11.59
C ALA A 143 -3.27 7.42 10.61
N SER A 144 -3.27 7.05 9.34
CA SER A 144 -2.41 7.69 8.34
C SER A 144 -3.13 8.83 7.62
N ARG A 145 -2.34 9.77 7.13
CA ARG A 145 -2.77 10.92 6.33
C ARG A 145 -2.07 10.85 4.98
N SER A 146 -2.71 11.38 3.97
CA SER A 146 -2.12 11.52 2.63
C SER A 146 -1.76 12.97 2.36
N LEU A 147 -0.65 13.14 1.67
CA LEU A 147 -0.21 14.42 1.13
C LEU A 147 -0.09 14.28 -0.38
N TRP A 148 -0.70 15.17 -1.10
CA TRP A 148 -0.60 15.26 -2.55
C TRP A 148 0.03 16.59 -2.94
N LEU A 149 1.12 16.53 -3.69
CA LEU A 149 1.94 17.67 -4.10
C LEU A 149 2.03 17.70 -5.62
N PRO A 150 1.43 18.69 -6.31
CA PRO A 150 1.65 18.89 -7.74
C PRO A 150 3.01 19.54 -7.98
N PHE A 151 3.66 19.14 -9.06
CA PHE A 151 4.92 19.71 -9.55
C PHE A 151 4.70 20.63 -10.75
N VAL A 152 3.43 20.81 -11.11
CA VAL A 152 2.95 21.74 -12.14
C VAL A 152 1.80 22.57 -11.57
N ASP A 153 1.56 23.73 -12.14
CA ASP A 153 0.42 24.56 -11.73
C ASP A 153 -0.90 23.96 -12.24
N VAL A 154 -1.83 23.71 -11.33
CA VAL A 154 -3.19 23.19 -11.60
C VAL A 154 -4.25 24.05 -10.89
N THR A 155 -4.00 25.36 -10.81
CA THR A 155 -4.90 26.31 -10.13
C THR A 155 -6.06 26.79 -11.01
N ALA A 156 -5.91 26.74 -12.34
CA ALA A 156 -6.94 27.18 -13.25
C ALA A 156 -8.14 26.23 -13.28
N ASP A 157 -9.34 26.76 -13.57
CA ASP A 157 -10.57 25.96 -13.63
C ASP A 157 -10.54 24.94 -14.78
N GLU A 158 -9.91 25.30 -15.89
CA GLU A 158 -9.65 24.40 -17.03
C GLU A 158 -8.81 23.18 -16.65
N ASP A 159 -7.99 23.28 -15.60
CA ASP A 159 -7.17 22.19 -15.09
C ASP A 159 -7.96 21.13 -14.31
N ARG A 160 -9.28 21.24 -14.21
CA ARG A 160 -10.11 20.27 -13.46
C ARG A 160 -9.88 18.81 -13.86
N SER A 161 -9.69 18.52 -15.16
CA SER A 161 -9.41 17.18 -15.64
C SER A 161 -7.97 16.72 -15.36
N ARG A 162 -7.06 17.66 -15.21
CA ARG A 162 -5.64 17.42 -14.91
C ARG A 162 -5.36 17.36 -13.42
N SER A 163 -6.09 18.14 -12.61
CA SER A 163 -5.89 18.16 -11.16
C SER A 163 -6.46 16.93 -10.46
N MET A 164 -6.10 16.75 -9.19
CA MET A 164 -6.79 15.82 -8.30
C MET A 164 -8.09 16.44 -7.81
N GLN A 165 -9.13 15.64 -7.76
CA GLN A 165 -10.44 15.99 -7.23
C GLN A 165 -10.68 15.24 -5.93
N ILE A 166 -11.41 15.85 -4.98
CA ILE A 166 -11.59 15.29 -3.65
C ILE A 166 -12.97 15.68 -3.09
N LEU A 167 -13.50 14.83 -2.23
CA LEU A 167 -14.67 15.11 -1.42
C LEU A 167 -14.27 15.25 0.06
N GLY A 168 -14.99 16.10 0.81
CA GLY A 168 -14.82 16.19 2.26
C GLY A 168 -15.17 14.85 2.96
N ILE A 169 -14.66 14.63 4.16
CA ILE A 169 -14.81 13.37 4.92
C ILE A 169 -16.29 13.02 5.09
N LYS A 170 -17.10 13.94 5.57
CA LYS A 170 -18.53 13.69 5.83
C LYS A 170 -19.22 13.17 4.56
N ARG A 171 -19.04 13.88 3.45
CA ARG A 171 -19.67 13.49 2.18
C ARG A 171 -19.11 12.18 1.63
N SER A 172 -17.82 11.94 1.81
CA SER A 172 -17.19 10.65 1.45
C SER A 172 -17.83 9.48 2.19
N ARG A 173 -18.03 9.59 3.51
CA ARG A 173 -18.70 8.56 4.32
C ARG A 173 -20.15 8.32 3.89
N GLU A 174 -20.92 9.39 3.68
CA GLU A 174 -22.31 9.28 3.22
C GLU A 174 -22.42 8.55 1.88
N LEU A 175 -21.56 8.90 0.92
CA LEU A 175 -21.58 8.28 -0.42
C LEU A 175 -21.08 6.83 -0.39
N ILE A 176 -20.07 6.51 0.43
CA ILE A 176 -19.63 5.12 0.62
C ILE A 176 -20.77 4.30 1.25
N LYS A 177 -21.42 4.81 2.28
CA LYS A 177 -22.58 4.14 2.91
C LYS A 177 -23.68 3.89 1.88
N TYR A 178 -24.03 4.90 1.10
CA TYR A 178 -25.01 4.78 0.02
C TYR A 178 -24.61 3.72 -1.00
N ALA A 179 -23.34 3.72 -1.45
CA ALA A 179 -22.85 2.74 -2.41
C ALA A 179 -22.94 1.30 -1.85
N ILE A 180 -22.60 1.10 -0.57
CA ILE A 180 -22.72 -0.20 0.09
C ILE A 180 -24.18 -0.64 0.17
N GLU A 181 -25.10 0.21 0.61
CA GLU A 181 -26.53 -0.07 0.74
C GLU A 181 -27.16 -0.43 -0.62
N LYS A 182 -26.72 0.24 -1.69
CA LYS A 182 -27.21 0.01 -3.06
C LYS A 182 -26.41 -1.03 -3.84
N ARG A 183 -25.35 -1.59 -3.22
CA ARG A 183 -24.43 -2.57 -3.86
C ARG A 183 -23.78 -2.02 -5.14
N LEU A 184 -23.43 -0.73 -5.13
CA LEU A 184 -22.75 -0.04 -6.22
C LEU A 184 -21.23 -0.15 -6.04
N SER A 185 -20.52 -0.28 -7.15
CA SER A 185 -19.06 -0.19 -7.17
C SER A 185 -18.59 1.27 -7.14
N MET A 186 -17.30 1.50 -6.92
CA MET A 186 -16.71 2.83 -7.07
C MET A 186 -16.83 3.36 -8.51
N GLU A 187 -16.84 2.46 -9.49
CA GLU A 187 -17.00 2.79 -10.90
C GLU A 187 -18.41 3.29 -11.18
N ASP A 188 -19.44 2.60 -10.67
CA ASP A 188 -20.85 3.04 -10.78
C ASP A 188 -21.07 4.43 -10.16
N MET A 189 -20.30 4.77 -9.14
CA MET A 189 -20.39 6.03 -8.42
C MET A 189 -19.55 7.16 -9.04
N THR A 190 -18.73 6.89 -10.06
CA THR A 190 -17.76 7.85 -10.61
C THR A 190 -18.42 9.16 -11.07
N GLU A 191 -19.60 9.10 -11.67
CA GLU A 191 -20.33 10.30 -12.12
C GLU A 191 -20.79 11.16 -10.92
N VAL A 192 -21.30 10.52 -9.85
CA VAL A 192 -21.73 11.21 -8.62
C VAL A 192 -20.52 11.86 -7.95
N PHE A 193 -19.42 11.12 -7.79
CA PHE A 193 -18.18 11.66 -7.23
C PHE A 193 -17.66 12.84 -8.04
N GLY A 194 -17.68 12.73 -9.37
CA GLY A 194 -17.23 13.80 -10.27
C GLY A 194 -18.08 15.07 -10.19
N LYS A 195 -19.40 14.96 -9.96
CA LYS A 195 -20.29 16.11 -9.79
C LYS A 195 -20.10 16.80 -8.43
N GLU A 196 -19.87 16.04 -7.39
CA GLU A 196 -19.82 16.53 -6.00
C GLU A 196 -18.41 16.89 -5.53
N SER A 197 -17.37 16.38 -6.21
CA SER A 197 -15.98 16.67 -5.85
C SER A 197 -15.59 18.09 -6.22
N TRP A 198 -14.66 18.65 -5.47
CA TRP A 198 -14.00 19.91 -5.82
C TRP A 198 -12.57 19.67 -6.31
N GLN A 199 -12.13 20.55 -7.20
CA GLN A 199 -10.78 20.54 -7.74
C GLN A 199 -9.79 21.04 -6.70
N ILE A 200 -8.71 20.30 -6.47
CA ILE A 200 -7.60 20.81 -5.67
C ILE A 200 -6.82 21.82 -6.53
N LYS A 201 -6.94 23.11 -6.18
CA LYS A 201 -6.20 24.20 -6.80
C LYS A 201 -4.87 24.37 -6.08
N ALA A 202 -3.79 23.88 -6.68
CA ALA A 202 -2.45 23.90 -6.12
C ALA A 202 -1.39 24.07 -7.21
N LYS A 203 -0.19 24.52 -6.81
CA LYS A 203 0.97 24.73 -7.66
C LYS A 203 2.26 24.30 -6.94
N PRO A 204 3.42 24.24 -7.58
CA PRO A 204 4.67 24.00 -6.87
C PRO A 204 4.82 24.93 -5.66
N GLY A 205 5.17 24.38 -4.51
CA GLY A 205 5.15 25.10 -3.21
C GLY A 205 3.78 25.05 -2.51
N SER A 206 2.82 24.26 -3.00
CA SER A 206 1.58 23.98 -2.31
C SER A 206 1.10 22.54 -2.54
N GLY A 207 0.23 22.03 -1.65
CA GLY A 207 -0.29 20.67 -1.75
C GLY A 207 -1.51 20.46 -0.87
N CYS A 208 -2.19 19.36 -1.08
CA CYS A 208 -3.38 18.99 -0.31
C CYS A 208 -3.07 17.90 0.70
N PHE A 209 -3.46 18.12 1.95
CA PHE A 209 -3.40 17.16 3.03
C PHE A 209 -4.80 16.65 3.29
N PHE A 210 -4.98 15.33 3.42
CA PHE A 210 -6.28 14.70 3.57
C PHE A 210 -6.18 13.34 4.25
N THR A 211 -7.32 12.78 4.69
CA THR A 211 -7.38 11.48 5.37
C THR A 211 -7.51 10.32 4.38
N GLN A 212 -7.38 9.10 4.88
CA GLN A 212 -7.62 7.91 4.07
C GLN A 212 -9.09 7.67 3.74
N GLU A 213 -10.00 8.41 4.36
CA GLU A 213 -11.44 8.31 4.15
C GLU A 213 -11.95 9.21 3.01
N ASN A 214 -11.21 10.28 2.70
CA ASN A 214 -11.60 11.16 1.61
C ASN A 214 -11.62 10.42 0.28
N ILE A 215 -12.75 10.43 -0.42
CA ILE A 215 -12.83 9.98 -1.81
C ILE A 215 -12.07 10.98 -2.66
N HIS A 216 -11.10 10.49 -3.42
CA HIS A 216 -10.26 11.31 -4.27
C HIS A 216 -9.85 10.58 -5.54
N GLY A 217 -9.48 11.33 -6.56
CA GLY A 217 -9.05 10.77 -7.85
C GLY A 217 -9.00 11.83 -8.94
N SER A 218 -8.73 11.44 -10.16
CA SER A 218 -8.88 12.32 -11.34
C SER A 218 -10.29 12.21 -11.92
N GLY A 219 -10.88 11.02 -11.86
CA GLY A 219 -12.25 10.76 -12.29
C GLY A 219 -12.50 10.86 -13.79
N ARG A 220 -11.56 11.41 -14.56
CA ARG A 220 -11.66 11.63 -16.00
C ARG A 220 -10.28 11.72 -16.65
N PRO A 221 -10.17 11.43 -17.95
CA PRO A 221 -8.96 11.68 -18.74
C PRO A 221 -8.56 13.16 -18.69
N ASN A 222 -7.26 13.40 -18.76
CA ASN A 222 -6.72 14.75 -18.85
C ASN A 222 -6.93 15.35 -20.26
N THR A 223 -7.73 16.38 -20.37
CA THR A 223 -8.09 17.04 -21.64
C THR A 223 -7.46 18.43 -21.81
N THR A 224 -6.51 18.79 -20.94
CA THR A 224 -5.94 20.16 -20.93
C THR A 224 -4.83 20.41 -21.96
N GLY A 225 -4.37 19.38 -22.67
CA GLY A 225 -3.18 19.48 -23.54
C GLY A 225 -1.85 19.59 -22.76
N LYS A 226 -1.85 19.51 -21.42
CA LYS A 226 -0.66 19.60 -20.57
C LYS A 226 -0.54 18.38 -19.67
N THR A 227 0.68 17.94 -19.41
CA THR A 227 0.93 16.84 -18.45
C THR A 227 0.75 17.30 -17.01
N ARG A 228 0.20 16.44 -16.15
CA ARG A 228 0.34 16.55 -14.70
C ARG A 228 1.47 15.66 -14.23
N VAL A 229 2.39 16.23 -13.46
CA VAL A 229 3.34 15.48 -12.64
C VAL A 229 3.06 15.83 -11.19
N SER A 230 2.88 14.82 -10.35
CA SER A 230 2.58 15.00 -8.94
C SER A 230 3.18 13.88 -8.10
N MET A 231 3.26 14.09 -6.80
CA MET A 231 3.70 13.09 -5.83
C MET A 231 2.65 12.95 -4.74
N ASP A 232 2.41 11.74 -4.31
CA ASP A 232 1.65 11.47 -3.10
C ASP A 232 2.40 10.53 -2.16
N PHE A 233 2.24 10.76 -0.89
CA PHE A 233 2.79 9.90 0.14
C PHE A 233 1.95 9.96 1.42
N ARG A 234 2.20 9.04 2.31
CA ARG A 234 1.48 8.88 3.56
C ARG A 234 2.36 9.18 4.75
N ILE A 235 1.74 9.77 5.76
CA ILE A 235 2.36 10.08 7.03
C ILE A 235 1.43 9.63 8.18
N ALA A 236 1.99 9.18 9.29
CA ALA A 236 1.25 8.85 10.49
C ALA A 236 2.05 9.23 11.74
N GLU A 237 1.36 9.61 12.82
CA GLU A 237 2.02 9.85 14.11
C GLU A 237 2.56 8.55 14.70
N GLY A 238 3.76 8.60 15.29
CA GLY A 238 4.45 7.44 15.86
C GLY A 238 3.76 6.82 17.09
N MET A 239 2.79 7.51 17.67
CA MET A 239 2.05 7.01 18.83
C MET A 239 0.94 6.00 18.50
N PHE A 240 0.55 5.84 17.24
CA PHE A 240 -0.39 4.79 16.83
C PHE A 240 0.34 3.47 16.64
N SER A 241 0.74 2.88 17.76
CA SER A 241 1.73 1.81 17.86
C SER A 241 1.43 0.56 17.03
N ASP A 242 0.19 0.12 16.95
CA ASP A 242 -0.12 -1.16 16.30
C ASP A 242 -0.05 -1.11 14.77
N TYR A 243 -0.53 -0.03 14.15
CA TYR A 243 -0.44 0.15 12.72
C TYR A 243 1.00 0.36 12.26
N LEU A 244 1.74 1.22 12.96
CA LEU A 244 3.12 1.56 12.64
C LEU A 244 4.10 0.47 13.02
N ALA A 245 3.86 -0.23 14.13
CA ALA A 245 4.67 -1.39 14.53
C ALA A 245 4.71 -2.48 13.46
N ARG A 246 3.71 -2.57 12.61
CA ARG A 246 3.64 -3.52 11.48
C ARG A 246 4.24 -2.96 10.19
N LYS A 247 4.01 -1.69 9.91
CA LYS A 247 4.38 -1.06 8.63
C LYS A 247 5.81 -0.50 8.60
N ILE A 248 6.35 -0.07 9.74
CA ILE A 248 7.75 0.37 9.84
C ILE A 248 8.71 -0.81 9.64
N PRO A 249 8.56 -1.93 10.40
CA PRO A 249 9.39 -3.09 10.17
C PRO A 249 9.30 -3.63 8.74
N ALA A 250 8.10 -3.66 8.15
CA ALA A 250 7.91 -4.08 6.76
C ALA A 250 8.53 -3.13 5.71
N GLY A 251 9.17 -2.04 6.14
CA GLY A 251 9.84 -1.10 5.24
C GLY A 251 8.91 -0.18 4.44
N TYR A 252 7.61 -0.23 4.69
CA TYR A 252 6.66 0.67 4.03
C TYR A 252 6.80 2.11 4.53
N PHE A 253 7.02 2.27 5.83
CA PHE A 253 7.34 3.56 6.45
C PHE A 253 8.80 3.60 6.92
N HIS A 254 9.37 4.78 6.92
CA HIS A 254 10.53 5.10 7.74
C HIS A 254 10.12 6.08 8.84
N LEU A 255 10.86 6.06 9.94
CA LEU A 255 10.61 6.94 11.06
C LEU A 255 11.41 8.23 10.89
N ILE A 256 10.76 9.38 11.12
CA ILE A 256 11.40 10.66 11.39
C ILE A 256 11.30 10.85 12.89
N PRO A 257 12.41 10.70 13.64
CA PRO A 257 12.41 10.76 15.09
C PRO A 257 12.36 12.21 15.60
N ASP A 258 12.34 12.39 16.91
CA ASP A 258 12.27 13.71 17.54
C ASP A 258 13.52 14.57 17.27
N THR A 259 14.68 13.94 17.16
CA THR A 259 15.96 14.62 16.95
C THR A 259 16.64 14.24 15.65
N GLU A 260 17.46 15.14 15.11
CA GLU A 260 18.28 14.90 13.93
C GLU A 260 19.39 13.87 14.21
N GLU A 261 19.95 13.85 15.40
CA GLU A 261 20.97 12.88 15.81
C GLU A 261 20.45 11.44 15.74
N GLU A 262 19.22 11.23 16.19
CA GLU A 262 18.58 9.91 16.07
C GLU A 262 18.24 9.57 14.62
N GLU A 263 17.90 10.56 13.80
CA GLU A 263 17.69 10.39 12.37
C GLU A 263 18.98 9.94 11.66
N GLU A 264 20.10 10.58 11.97
CA GLU A 264 21.41 10.18 11.43
C GLU A 264 21.78 8.76 11.85
N ARG A 265 21.52 8.40 13.11
CA ARG A 265 21.75 7.04 13.62
C ARG A 265 20.88 6.00 12.87
N LEU A 266 19.62 6.34 12.58
CA LEU A 266 18.74 5.47 11.81
C LEU A 266 19.14 5.40 10.33
N ALA A 267 19.61 6.49 9.77
CA ALA A 267 20.12 6.55 8.39
C ALA A 267 21.45 5.78 8.20
N ALA A 268 22.24 5.64 9.25
CA ALA A 268 23.48 4.86 9.24
C ALA A 268 23.24 3.33 9.19
N ARG A 269 21.99 2.85 9.28
CA ARG A 269 21.67 1.44 9.04
C ARG A 269 21.99 1.05 7.59
N PRO A 270 22.52 -0.17 7.37
CA PRO A 270 22.90 -0.60 6.02
C PRO A 270 21.77 -0.45 5.02
N SER A 271 22.09 0.06 3.85
CA SER A 271 21.14 0.11 2.72
C SER A 271 20.74 -1.29 2.30
N ARG A 272 19.64 -1.38 1.53
CA ARG A 272 19.18 -2.65 0.93
C ARG A 272 20.32 -3.39 0.20
N ASP A 273 21.09 -2.67 -0.62
CA ASP A 273 22.17 -3.27 -1.40
C ASP A 273 23.35 -3.71 -0.53
N GLU A 274 23.61 -3.01 0.57
CA GLU A 274 24.61 -3.40 1.57
C GLU A 274 24.17 -4.62 2.37
N ALA A 275 22.88 -4.73 2.72
CA ALA A 275 22.35 -5.92 3.38
C ALA A 275 22.57 -7.19 2.55
N PHE A 276 22.42 -7.12 1.21
CA PHE A 276 22.74 -8.25 0.32
C PHE A 276 24.24 -8.49 0.15
N LYS A 277 25.07 -7.45 0.26
CA LYS A 277 26.53 -7.60 0.19
C LYS A 277 27.12 -8.20 1.46
N ASN A 278 26.55 -7.87 2.61
CA ASN A 278 27.11 -8.18 3.92
C ASN A 278 26.57 -9.48 4.55
N GLY A 279 25.68 -10.20 3.84
CA GLY A 279 25.12 -11.43 4.39
C GLY A 279 23.95 -11.99 3.60
N LYS A 280 23.16 -12.82 4.27
CA LYS A 280 21.96 -13.45 3.76
C LYS A 280 20.74 -12.80 4.43
N PRO A 281 20.19 -11.68 3.90
CA PRO A 281 19.13 -10.94 4.54
C PRO A 281 17.84 -11.75 4.60
N ASN A 282 17.05 -11.51 5.65
CA ASN A 282 15.67 -12.00 5.74
C ASN A 282 14.74 -10.98 5.08
N ILE A 283 13.94 -11.43 4.12
CA ILE A 283 13.08 -10.58 3.30
C ILE A 283 11.63 -10.95 3.52
N PHE A 284 10.80 -9.98 3.84
CA PHE A 284 9.35 -10.16 3.73
C PHE A 284 8.96 -10.14 2.27
N TYR A 285 8.30 -11.21 1.84
CA TYR A 285 7.67 -11.26 0.54
C TYR A 285 6.14 -11.29 0.70
N VAL A 286 5.49 -10.34 0.04
CA VAL A 286 4.04 -10.18 0.08
C VAL A 286 3.49 -10.23 -1.34
N ALA A 287 2.50 -11.05 -1.58
CA ALA A 287 1.83 -11.13 -2.86
C ALA A 287 0.34 -10.82 -2.73
N ASN A 288 -0.17 -10.03 -3.66
CA ASN A 288 -1.60 -9.88 -3.87
C ASN A 288 -2.01 -10.81 -5.02
N ASN A 289 -2.13 -12.09 -4.72
CA ASN A 289 -2.52 -13.07 -5.73
C ASN A 289 -4.05 -13.16 -5.76
N THR A 290 -4.68 -12.47 -6.70
CA THR A 290 -6.13 -12.46 -6.90
C THR A 290 -6.66 -13.77 -7.48
N SER A 291 -5.81 -14.58 -8.09
CA SER A 291 -6.15 -15.90 -8.65
C SER A 291 -6.20 -17.00 -7.57
N SER A 292 -5.60 -16.76 -6.41
CA SER A 292 -5.59 -17.72 -5.30
C SER A 292 -6.95 -17.79 -4.62
N THR A 293 -7.43 -19.00 -4.35
CA THR A 293 -8.63 -19.26 -3.54
C THR A 293 -8.53 -18.68 -2.12
N TYR A 294 -7.32 -18.32 -1.68
CA TYR A 294 -7.00 -17.74 -0.39
C TYR A 294 -6.39 -16.34 -0.55
N SER A 295 -7.18 -15.42 -1.10
CA SER A 295 -6.76 -14.01 -1.13
C SER A 295 -6.83 -13.41 0.27
N ILE A 296 -5.68 -13.34 0.93
CA ILE A 296 -5.55 -12.66 2.22
C ILE A 296 -5.07 -11.23 1.96
N PRO A 297 -5.79 -10.23 2.46
CA PRO A 297 -5.37 -8.84 2.31
C PRO A 297 -3.92 -8.61 2.75
N VAL A 298 -3.17 -7.87 1.96
CA VAL A 298 -1.73 -7.63 2.15
C VAL A 298 -1.38 -7.16 3.57
N HIS A 299 -2.22 -6.32 4.18
CA HIS A 299 -1.98 -5.84 5.54
C HIS A 299 -2.11 -6.96 6.61
N LEU A 300 -2.97 -7.95 6.39
CA LEU A 300 -3.05 -9.12 7.27
C LEU A 300 -1.86 -10.06 7.09
N GLN A 301 -1.41 -10.25 5.84
CA GLN A 301 -0.17 -10.98 5.60
C GLN A 301 0.99 -10.34 6.37
N ARG A 302 1.21 -9.03 6.25
CA ARG A 302 2.26 -8.32 6.99
C ARG A 302 2.16 -8.52 8.49
N TYR A 303 0.96 -8.47 9.04
CA TYR A 303 0.76 -8.70 10.46
C TYR A 303 1.28 -10.07 10.90
N MET A 304 0.92 -11.11 10.16
CA MET A 304 1.34 -12.47 10.45
C MET A 304 2.84 -12.67 10.27
N LEU A 305 3.44 -12.05 9.23
CA LEU A 305 4.88 -12.11 9.01
C LEU A 305 5.66 -11.48 10.17
N VAL A 306 5.22 -10.31 10.66
CA VAL A 306 5.86 -9.64 11.81
C VAL A 306 5.73 -10.46 13.08
N ASP A 307 4.54 -11.00 13.37
CA ASP A 307 4.29 -11.83 14.55
C ASP A 307 5.15 -13.11 14.53
N TYR A 308 5.20 -13.77 13.38
CA TYR A 308 6.05 -14.94 13.16
C TYR A 308 7.54 -14.64 13.42
N CYS A 309 8.05 -13.56 12.82
CA CYS A 309 9.44 -13.17 12.99
C CYS A 309 9.78 -12.85 14.44
N LYS A 310 8.89 -12.16 15.16
CA LYS A 310 9.05 -11.92 16.61
C LYS A 310 9.11 -13.22 17.41
N LYS A 311 8.23 -14.19 17.09
CA LYS A 311 8.18 -15.49 17.79
C LYS A 311 9.41 -16.37 17.52
N LYS A 312 9.98 -16.27 16.33
CA LYS A 312 11.14 -17.06 15.89
C LYS A 312 12.47 -16.31 16.03
N ASP A 313 12.46 -15.11 16.61
CA ASP A 313 13.65 -14.22 16.75
C ASP A 313 14.37 -13.99 15.41
N ILE A 314 13.58 -13.75 14.36
CA ILE A 314 14.08 -13.46 13.02
C ILE A 314 14.08 -11.96 12.82
N GLU A 315 15.27 -11.37 12.68
CA GLU A 315 15.40 -9.98 12.24
C GLU A 315 15.25 -9.93 10.72
N PHE A 316 14.33 -9.08 10.21
CA PHE A 316 14.14 -8.91 8.77
C PHE A 316 14.63 -7.54 8.30
N SER A 317 15.12 -7.49 7.06
CA SER A 317 15.79 -6.30 6.52
C SER A 317 14.83 -5.37 5.80
N TYR A 318 13.92 -5.90 4.97
CA TYR A 318 12.97 -5.11 4.19
C TYR A 318 11.88 -5.99 3.55
N GLU A 319 10.85 -5.34 2.98
CA GLU A 319 9.75 -5.98 2.27
C GLU A 319 9.92 -5.84 0.75
N LEU A 320 9.63 -6.92 0.04
CA LEU A 320 9.42 -6.94 -1.40
C LEU A 320 8.05 -7.52 -1.72
N PHE A 321 7.49 -7.15 -2.86
CA PHE A 321 6.12 -7.53 -3.18
C PHE A 321 5.90 -7.70 -4.69
N ASP A 322 4.94 -8.56 -5.02
CA ASP A 322 4.25 -8.62 -6.29
C ASP A 322 2.79 -8.26 -6.04
N LEU A 323 2.41 -7.02 -6.36
CA LEU A 323 1.05 -6.50 -6.26
C LEU A 323 0.48 -6.41 -7.67
N GLU A 324 -0.81 -6.69 -7.81
CA GLU A 324 -1.53 -6.78 -9.07
C GLU A 324 -1.35 -8.14 -9.76
N ASP A 325 -2.19 -8.44 -10.75
CA ASP A 325 -2.38 -9.72 -11.47
C ASP A 325 -1.12 -10.31 -12.13
N MET A 326 -0.02 -10.30 -11.42
CA MET A 326 1.24 -10.85 -11.88
C MET A 326 1.26 -12.36 -11.68
N LEU A 327 0.63 -13.10 -12.57
CA LEU A 327 0.62 -14.56 -12.61
C LEU A 327 2.01 -15.19 -12.46
N HIS A 328 3.05 -14.45 -12.81
CA HIS A 328 4.42 -14.93 -12.85
C HIS A 328 5.31 -14.50 -11.69
N LEU A 329 4.81 -13.69 -10.74
CA LEU A 329 5.53 -13.25 -9.54
C LEU A 329 6.99 -12.85 -9.80
N PRO A 330 7.25 -11.83 -10.63
CA PRO A 330 8.60 -11.51 -11.11
C PRO A 330 9.58 -11.13 -9.99
N THR A 331 9.06 -10.54 -8.89
CA THR A 331 9.89 -10.20 -7.72
C THR A 331 10.33 -11.46 -6.99
N LEU A 332 9.41 -12.42 -6.78
CA LEU A 332 9.76 -13.71 -6.17
C LEU A 332 10.76 -14.47 -7.05
N TRP A 333 10.56 -14.49 -8.37
CA TRP A 333 11.51 -15.07 -9.32
C TRP A 333 12.91 -14.49 -9.16
N HIS A 334 13.01 -13.15 -9.11
CA HIS A 334 14.30 -12.49 -8.91
C HIS A 334 14.96 -12.90 -7.58
N LEU A 335 14.18 -13.01 -6.51
CA LEU A 335 14.69 -13.45 -5.21
C LEU A 335 15.27 -14.88 -5.25
N VAL A 336 14.52 -15.83 -5.80
CA VAL A 336 14.91 -17.24 -5.76
C VAL A 336 16.01 -17.57 -6.76
N ARG A 337 16.10 -16.86 -7.90
CA ARG A 337 17.10 -17.11 -8.96
C ARG A 337 18.38 -16.30 -8.79
N ASP A 338 18.27 -15.04 -8.41
CA ASP A 338 19.36 -14.08 -8.58
C ASP A 338 19.94 -13.60 -7.24
N ARG A 339 19.26 -13.86 -6.12
CA ARG A 339 19.66 -13.38 -4.81
C ARG A 339 19.84 -14.51 -3.79
N THR A 340 20.83 -14.35 -2.91
CA THR A 340 20.98 -15.22 -1.74
C THR A 340 20.35 -14.53 -0.54
N CYS A 341 19.22 -15.07 -0.07
CA CYS A 341 18.42 -14.48 1.01
C CYS A 341 17.54 -15.54 1.67
N ASN A 342 17.02 -15.23 2.85
CA ASN A 342 15.88 -15.94 3.42
C ASN A 342 14.60 -15.19 3.06
N ILE A 343 13.55 -15.90 2.74
CA ILE A 343 12.26 -15.33 2.34
C ILE A 343 11.23 -15.72 3.39
N VAL A 344 10.56 -14.74 3.96
CA VAL A 344 9.43 -14.95 4.88
C VAL A 344 8.17 -14.54 4.14
N MET A 345 7.32 -15.51 3.80
CA MET A 345 6.08 -15.28 3.06
C MET A 345 4.87 -15.91 3.79
N PHE A 346 3.69 -15.41 3.45
CA PHE A 346 2.49 -15.77 4.17
C PHE A 346 2.18 -17.27 4.11
N SER A 347 2.15 -17.86 2.91
CA SER A 347 1.65 -19.21 2.70
C SER A 347 2.27 -19.89 1.47
N ILE A 348 2.32 -21.21 1.45
CA ILE A 348 2.64 -22.00 0.24
C ILE A 348 1.69 -21.67 -0.92
N TYR A 349 0.48 -21.21 -0.62
CA TYR A 349 -0.51 -20.79 -1.63
C TYR A 349 -0.25 -19.40 -2.20
N SER A 350 0.73 -18.67 -1.70
CA SER A 350 1.24 -17.45 -2.31
C SER A 350 2.24 -17.73 -3.45
N LEU A 351 2.59 -18.99 -3.68
CA LEU A 351 3.37 -19.44 -4.83
C LEU A 351 2.51 -19.47 -6.10
N PRO A 352 3.12 -19.50 -7.31
CA PRO A 352 2.37 -19.63 -8.56
C PRO A 352 1.44 -20.85 -8.58
N GLU A 353 0.27 -20.71 -9.21
CA GLU A 353 -0.64 -21.84 -9.42
C GLU A 353 -0.10 -22.84 -10.45
N ASP A 354 0.66 -22.36 -11.43
CA ASP A 354 1.36 -23.20 -12.39
C ASP A 354 2.38 -24.10 -11.68
N GLU A 355 2.23 -25.40 -11.89
CA GLU A 355 3.01 -26.42 -11.19
C GLU A 355 4.48 -26.44 -11.62
N GLU A 356 4.75 -26.28 -12.91
CA GLU A 356 6.11 -26.28 -13.45
C GLU A 356 6.88 -25.07 -12.94
N MET A 357 6.28 -23.89 -13.06
CA MET A 357 6.85 -22.64 -12.56
C MET A 357 7.10 -22.68 -11.05
N ARG A 358 6.13 -23.18 -10.28
CA ARG A 358 6.24 -23.31 -8.82
C ARG A 358 7.37 -24.25 -8.43
N ASN A 359 7.47 -25.41 -9.08
CA ASN A 359 8.54 -26.36 -8.83
C ASN A 359 9.91 -25.78 -9.17
N GLU A 360 10.00 -25.08 -10.30
CA GLU A 360 11.26 -24.42 -10.71
C GLU A 360 11.68 -23.34 -9.70
N MET A 361 10.71 -22.56 -9.14
CA MET A 361 10.99 -21.57 -8.08
C MET A 361 11.54 -22.22 -6.81
N LEU A 362 10.90 -23.29 -6.34
CA LEU A 362 11.30 -23.97 -5.11
C LEU A 362 12.68 -24.66 -5.28
N ASP A 363 12.92 -25.30 -6.43
CA ASP A 363 14.20 -25.91 -6.75
C ASP A 363 15.32 -24.87 -6.90
N SER A 364 15.01 -23.71 -7.49
CA SER A 364 15.95 -22.58 -7.61
C SER A 364 16.33 -22.00 -6.26
N ALA A 365 15.35 -21.86 -5.35
CA ALA A 365 15.60 -21.43 -3.99
C ALA A 365 16.57 -22.35 -3.26
N LEU A 366 16.33 -23.67 -3.33
CA LEU A 366 17.22 -24.68 -2.71
C LEU A 366 18.62 -24.68 -3.32
N LYS A 367 18.74 -24.65 -4.66
CA LYS A 367 20.05 -24.62 -5.35
C LYS A 367 20.89 -23.42 -4.92
N ARG A 368 20.24 -22.30 -4.59
CA ARG A 368 20.91 -21.08 -4.13
C ARG A 368 21.15 -21.07 -2.62
N GLY A 369 20.64 -22.05 -1.92
CA GLY A 369 20.71 -22.12 -0.45
C GLY A 369 19.79 -21.11 0.24
N ASN A 370 18.75 -20.64 -0.43
CA ASN A 370 17.74 -19.77 0.19
C ASN A 370 16.86 -20.60 1.14
N VAL A 371 16.45 -19.99 2.24
CA VAL A 371 15.41 -20.54 3.11
C VAL A 371 14.11 -19.81 2.85
N ILE A 372 13.02 -20.55 2.69
CA ILE A 372 11.68 -19.96 2.59
C ILE A 372 10.86 -20.38 3.80
N HIS A 373 10.33 -19.41 4.54
CA HIS A 373 9.40 -19.63 5.64
C HIS A 373 7.97 -19.38 5.15
N PHE A 374 7.09 -20.36 5.31
CA PHE A 374 5.66 -20.27 5.03
C PHE A 374 4.93 -20.16 6.36
N VAL A 375 4.54 -18.94 6.70
CA VAL A 375 4.13 -18.56 8.05
C VAL A 375 2.81 -19.20 8.47
N ASN A 376 1.85 -19.25 7.56
CA ASN A 376 0.51 -19.79 7.84
C ASN A 376 0.53 -21.30 8.14
N GLU A 377 1.40 -22.03 7.45
CA GLU A 377 1.53 -23.47 7.61
C GLU A 377 2.61 -23.86 8.64
N ASP A 378 3.36 -22.90 9.18
CA ASP A 378 4.57 -23.10 9.99
C ASP A 378 5.58 -24.08 9.34
N LEU A 379 5.71 -23.98 8.01
CA LEU A 379 6.62 -24.78 7.20
C LEU A 379 7.86 -23.98 6.80
N GLN A 380 8.94 -24.70 6.55
CA GLN A 380 10.17 -24.11 6.02
C GLN A 380 10.68 -24.94 4.86
N LEU A 381 11.25 -24.29 3.87
CA LEU A 381 12.02 -24.90 2.79
C LEU A 381 13.51 -24.67 3.07
N THR A 382 14.21 -25.67 3.54
CA THR A 382 15.65 -25.62 3.82
C THR A 382 16.44 -26.69 3.07
N ASN A 383 15.79 -27.79 2.70
CA ASN A 383 16.40 -28.97 2.10
C ASN A 383 15.39 -29.76 1.23
N ALA A 384 15.86 -30.82 0.60
CA ALA A 384 15.04 -31.66 -0.29
C ALA A 384 13.91 -32.44 0.44
N ALA A 385 14.06 -32.71 1.71
CA ALA A 385 13.01 -33.40 2.50
C ALA A 385 11.84 -32.42 2.75
N ASP A 386 12.12 -31.18 3.11
CA ASP A 386 11.12 -30.13 3.26
C ASP A 386 10.37 -29.90 1.94
N LEU A 387 11.09 -29.88 0.81
CA LEU A 387 10.48 -29.72 -0.50
C LEU A 387 9.49 -30.83 -0.82
N LYS A 388 9.83 -32.08 -0.47
CA LYS A 388 8.93 -33.22 -0.63
C LYS A 388 7.67 -33.08 0.22
N GLU A 389 7.79 -32.56 1.44
CA GLU A 389 6.67 -32.32 2.33
C GLU A 389 5.78 -31.20 1.80
N ILE A 390 6.36 -30.06 1.40
CA ILE A 390 5.62 -28.93 0.82
C ILE A 390 4.83 -29.38 -0.44
N ARG A 391 5.44 -30.18 -1.29
CA ARG A 391 4.76 -30.73 -2.49
C ARG A 391 3.52 -31.57 -2.11
N LYS A 392 3.58 -32.40 -1.06
CA LYS A 392 2.42 -33.16 -0.60
C LYS A 392 1.26 -32.24 -0.18
N TYR A 393 1.54 -31.15 0.54
CA TYR A 393 0.48 -30.18 0.90
C TYR A 393 -0.12 -29.51 -0.33
N LEU A 394 0.69 -29.13 -1.30
CA LEU A 394 0.24 -28.53 -2.55
C LEU A 394 -0.62 -29.51 -3.37
N ASP A 395 -0.20 -30.76 -3.48
CA ASP A 395 -0.94 -31.81 -4.19
C ASP A 395 -2.27 -32.11 -3.49
N PHE A 396 -2.26 -32.20 -2.16
CA PHE A 396 -3.48 -32.41 -1.39
C PHE A 396 -4.50 -31.28 -1.56
N SER A 397 -4.04 -30.03 -1.54
CA SER A 397 -4.92 -28.90 -1.76
C SER A 397 -5.52 -28.86 -3.16
N ARG A 398 -4.74 -29.28 -4.17
CA ARG A 398 -5.22 -29.41 -5.56
C ARG A 398 -6.32 -30.47 -5.68
N TYR A 399 -6.16 -31.59 -4.98
CA TYR A 399 -7.16 -32.64 -4.94
C TYR A 399 -8.47 -32.15 -4.29
N GLY A 400 -8.39 -31.42 -3.19
CA GLY A 400 -9.54 -30.82 -2.53
C GLY A 400 -10.27 -29.77 -3.37
N ARG A 401 -9.52 -28.97 -4.14
CA ARG A 401 -10.08 -27.94 -5.05
C ARG A 401 -10.77 -28.53 -6.27
N SER A 402 -10.25 -29.62 -6.81
CA SER A 402 -10.72 -30.16 -8.10
C SER A 402 -12.06 -30.91 -8.01
N ARG A 403 -12.59 -31.21 -6.83
CA ARG A 403 -13.71 -32.14 -6.68
C ARG A 403 -14.77 -31.82 -5.64
N ALA A 404 -14.74 -30.67 -4.97
CA ALA A 404 -15.86 -30.25 -4.16
C ALA A 404 -16.86 -29.46 -5.03
N PRO A 405 -17.91 -30.09 -5.59
CA PRO A 405 -19.01 -29.30 -6.12
C PRO A 405 -19.53 -28.43 -4.96
N ILE A 406 -19.60 -27.15 -5.20
CA ILE A 406 -20.28 -26.22 -4.30
C ILE A 406 -21.68 -26.81 -4.04
N GLY A 407 -21.94 -27.24 -2.80
CA GLY A 407 -23.26 -27.77 -2.44
C GLY A 407 -23.37 -29.26 -2.16
N LEU A 408 -22.27 -30.02 -2.08
CA LEU A 408 -22.40 -31.39 -1.54
C LEU A 408 -22.78 -31.31 -0.05
N PRO A 409 -23.85 -32.04 0.36
CA PRO A 409 -24.19 -32.08 1.77
C PRO A 409 -23.05 -32.71 2.56
N LEU A 410 -22.68 -32.07 3.68
CA LEU A 410 -21.71 -32.61 4.61
C LEU A 410 -22.11 -34.05 5.01
N SER A 411 -21.14 -34.95 5.06
CA SER A 411 -21.39 -36.31 5.56
C SER A 411 -21.94 -36.25 6.98
N GLU A 412 -22.73 -37.24 7.39
CA GLU A 412 -23.26 -37.30 8.77
C GLU A 412 -22.14 -37.32 9.81
N THR A 413 -20.99 -37.91 9.49
CA THR A 413 -19.80 -37.87 10.35
C THR A 413 -19.26 -36.46 10.47
N THR A 414 -19.17 -35.70 9.39
CA THR A 414 -18.69 -34.31 9.37
C THR A 414 -19.67 -33.41 10.11
N LYS A 415 -20.99 -33.56 9.90
CA LYS A 415 -22.01 -32.83 10.65
C LYS A 415 -21.94 -33.10 12.15
N SER A 416 -21.76 -34.37 12.54
CA SER A 416 -21.61 -34.74 13.94
C SER A 416 -20.36 -34.14 14.56
N TYR A 417 -19.24 -34.11 13.85
CA TYR A 417 -18.01 -33.51 14.31
C TYR A 417 -18.16 -31.99 14.53
N PHE A 418 -18.68 -31.28 13.53
CA PHE A 418 -18.93 -29.83 13.64
C PHE A 418 -19.99 -29.51 14.70
N GLY A 419 -21.03 -30.33 14.84
CA GLY A 419 -22.03 -30.17 15.89
C GLY A 419 -21.41 -30.27 17.30
N LYS A 420 -20.54 -31.25 17.54
CA LYS A 420 -19.80 -31.40 18.82
C LYS A 420 -18.86 -30.22 19.06
N TRP A 421 -18.14 -29.79 18.04
CA TRP A 421 -17.23 -28.65 18.15
C TRP A 421 -17.99 -27.35 18.40
N ALA A 422 -19.07 -27.06 17.65
CA ALA A 422 -19.88 -25.87 17.87
C ALA A 422 -20.57 -25.86 19.24
N SER A 423 -21.04 -27.01 19.71
CA SER A 423 -21.61 -27.14 21.05
C SER A 423 -20.58 -26.88 22.15
N SER A 424 -19.31 -27.29 21.95
CA SER A 424 -18.22 -27.00 22.89
C SER A 424 -17.91 -25.50 22.99
N LEU A 425 -18.27 -24.71 21.95
CA LEU A 425 -18.12 -23.25 21.92
C LEU A 425 -19.39 -22.51 22.37
N GLY A 426 -20.43 -23.21 22.82
CA GLY A 426 -21.69 -22.62 23.23
C GLY A 426 -22.61 -22.21 22.07
N HIS A 427 -22.34 -22.65 20.84
CA HIS A 427 -23.18 -22.42 19.67
C HIS A 427 -24.07 -23.61 19.39
N GLN A 428 -25.36 -23.37 19.16
CA GLN A 428 -26.27 -24.36 18.58
C GLN A 428 -26.29 -24.14 17.07
N LEU A 429 -25.93 -25.16 16.31
CA LEU A 429 -26.13 -25.16 14.85
C LEU A 429 -27.65 -25.33 14.59
N ALA A 430 -28.26 -24.35 13.94
CA ALA A 430 -29.64 -24.42 13.49
C ALA A 430 -29.80 -25.39 12.31
#